data_3b3e9f6868919e38c15cb808e66cc944
#
_entry.id   3b3e9f6868919e38c15cb808e66cc944
#
_cell.length_a   1.000
_cell.length_b   1.000
_cell.length_c   1.000
_cell.angle_alpha   90.00
_cell.angle_beta   90.00
_cell.angle_gamma   90.00
#
_symmetry.space_group_name_H-M   'P 1'
#
loop_
_entity.id
_entity.type
_entity.pdbx_description
1 polymer ?
#
loop_
_entity_poly.entity_id
_entity_poly.type
_entity_poly.pdbx_seq_one_letter_code
_entity_poly.pdbx_strand_id
1 'polypeptide(L)'
;MSDEDADRDDGESEAPDADFEDVVAAVRDRIDPDEEEHRELRDVADRLLDRAEVAATERCPEADVLQVGSTARDTWISGDRDIDVFVRFPPDLDRETLERYGLEVGHETLPEGHEEYAEHPYVKGTVDGFDVDVVPCFRLESATEIRSAVDRTPFHARYLERRLDDDLAADVRLAKQFLKGIGAYGSDLRTRGFSGYLTELLVLEYGGFRPLFEAAADWHPPVELDPEDHGRARETAKPSRNEEVGNADLPFDDPLVVIDPTDPERNVAAVCDAENVARLQHYAREFLAAPAAAYFEPADPDPLDEPALLEHVGRRGTTPVAIRFDAPDLVDDQLYPQLRKSLAGVTGGLDDRGFDVFRATTFADDIAVLFVELAVAERPAVERHEGPPVRVRGHAEGFYDAYADDPNAYGPFIDDDRYVTEREREFTTARAFLESDRLFDVALGTHVETALKEEYEALIGEDVTALLPEFGTALATYFDPEP
;
A
#
# COMPACT_ATOMS: atom_id res chain seq x y z
N MET A 1 -52.86 -22.02 -38.99
CA MET A 1 -54.03 -21.46 -38.31
C MET A 1 -53.78 -21.84 -36.83
N SER A 2 -53.38 -21.06 -36.09
CA SER A 2 -53.37 -19.80 -35.49
C SER A 2 -52.01 -19.49 -34.88
N ASP A 3 -51.48 -18.33 -35.21
CA ASP A 3 -50.34 -17.68 -34.58
C ASP A 3 -50.72 -17.34 -33.15
N GLU A 4 -49.91 -17.64 -32.17
CA GLU A 4 -49.88 -16.97 -30.86
C GLU A 4 -48.49 -16.29 -30.73
N ASP A 5 -48.54 -15.01 -31.02
CA ASP A 5 -47.48 -14.05 -30.64
C ASP A 5 -47.37 -14.03 -29.11
N ALA A 6 -46.25 -14.48 -28.59
CA ALA A 6 -45.89 -14.26 -27.19
C ALA A 6 -45.16 -12.92 -27.11
N ASP A 7 -45.91 -11.93 -26.66
CA ASP A 7 -45.45 -10.62 -26.18
C ASP A 7 -44.37 -10.84 -25.09
N ARG A 8 -43.13 -10.52 -25.37
CA ARG A 8 -42.08 -10.44 -24.36
C ARG A 8 -42.11 -9.08 -23.77
N ASP A 9 -42.72 -8.99 -22.62
CA ASP A 9 -42.65 -7.87 -21.70
C ASP A 9 -41.17 -7.73 -21.26
N ASP A 10 -40.46 -6.81 -21.90
CA ASP A 10 -39.17 -6.32 -21.45
C ASP A 10 -39.38 -5.44 -20.24
N GLY A 11 -39.57 -6.06 -19.08
CA GLY A 11 -39.59 -5.37 -17.80
C GLY A 11 -38.21 -4.75 -17.55
N GLU A 12 -38.09 -3.45 -17.82
CA GLU A 12 -37.01 -2.62 -17.34
C GLU A 12 -36.93 -2.74 -15.82
N SER A 13 -35.85 -3.29 -15.31
CA SER A 13 -35.54 -3.37 -13.90
C SER A 13 -35.12 -1.97 -13.40
N GLU A 14 -36.06 -1.16 -12.99
CA GLU A 14 -35.84 0.17 -12.36
C GLU A 14 -35.41 0.09 -10.88
N ALA A 15 -35.23 -1.11 -10.30
CA ALA A 15 -34.99 -1.28 -8.87
C ALA A 15 -33.56 -0.95 -8.35
N PRO A 16 -32.44 -1.04 -9.13
CA PRO A 16 -31.10 -0.78 -8.60
C PRO A 16 -30.74 0.69 -8.38
N ASP A 17 -31.36 1.61 -9.14
CA ASP A 17 -30.99 3.03 -9.10
C ASP A 17 -31.53 3.76 -7.85
N ALA A 18 -32.71 3.43 -7.39
CA ALA A 18 -33.32 4.05 -6.20
C ALA A 18 -32.51 3.69 -4.93
N ASP A 19 -32.08 2.44 -4.82
CA ASP A 19 -31.30 1.98 -3.67
C ASP A 19 -29.88 2.61 -3.64
N PHE A 20 -29.27 2.84 -4.81
CA PHE A 20 -27.96 3.48 -4.91
C PHE A 20 -27.99 4.93 -4.42
N GLU A 21 -28.92 5.75 -4.91
CA GLU A 21 -29.04 7.16 -4.54
C GLU A 21 -29.41 7.33 -3.06
N ASP A 22 -30.27 6.45 -2.53
CA ASP A 22 -30.65 6.46 -1.11
C ASP A 22 -29.45 6.16 -0.20
N VAL A 23 -28.60 5.19 -0.56
CA VAL A 23 -27.38 4.85 0.19
C VAL A 23 -26.38 5.99 0.10
N VAL A 24 -26.13 6.54 -1.09
CA VAL A 24 -25.22 7.67 -1.30
C VAL A 24 -25.67 8.89 -0.48
N ALA A 25 -26.96 9.22 -0.49
CA ALA A 25 -27.50 10.32 0.30
C ALA A 25 -27.29 10.10 1.81
N ALA A 26 -27.59 8.90 2.31
CA ALA A 26 -27.39 8.56 3.72
C ALA A 26 -25.91 8.58 4.15
N VAL A 27 -24.99 8.24 3.25
CA VAL A 27 -23.55 8.33 3.51
C VAL A 27 -23.11 9.79 3.53
N ARG A 28 -23.54 10.61 2.55
CA ARG A 28 -23.24 12.04 2.50
C ARG A 28 -23.68 12.77 3.76
N ASP A 29 -24.89 12.50 4.27
CA ASP A 29 -25.40 13.09 5.52
C ASP A 29 -24.47 12.86 6.74
N ARG A 30 -23.57 11.87 6.66
CA ARG A 30 -22.63 11.54 7.73
C ARG A 30 -21.20 12.05 7.49
N ILE A 31 -20.79 12.11 6.21
CA ILE A 31 -19.41 12.40 5.86
C ILE A 31 -19.17 13.81 5.36
N ASP A 32 -20.21 14.48 4.88
CA ASP A 32 -20.10 15.86 4.42
C ASP A 32 -19.98 16.80 5.62
N PRO A 33 -18.96 17.67 5.67
CA PRO A 33 -18.82 18.64 6.74
C PRO A 33 -20.00 19.60 6.79
N ASP A 34 -20.47 19.92 7.99
CA ASP A 34 -21.54 20.86 8.17
C ASP A 34 -21.07 22.33 8.14
N GLU A 35 -22.01 23.29 8.19
CA GLU A 35 -21.71 24.72 8.17
C GLU A 35 -20.89 25.16 9.41
N GLU A 36 -20.98 24.45 10.53
CA GLU A 36 -20.22 24.77 11.75
C GLU A 36 -18.77 24.32 11.59
N GLU A 37 -18.54 23.11 11.10
CA GLU A 37 -17.20 22.60 10.80
C GLU A 37 -16.49 23.46 9.76
N HIS A 38 -17.16 23.85 8.68
CA HIS A 38 -16.60 24.76 7.66
C HIS A 38 -16.23 26.12 8.24
N ARG A 39 -17.02 26.64 9.18
CA ARG A 39 -16.73 27.92 9.83
C ARG A 39 -15.54 27.81 10.77
N GLU A 40 -15.50 26.74 11.61
CA GLU A 40 -14.37 26.47 12.51
C GLU A 40 -13.07 26.33 11.72
N LEU A 41 -13.09 25.53 10.66
CA LEU A 41 -11.93 25.33 9.78
C LEU A 41 -11.43 26.67 9.21
N ARG A 42 -12.33 27.48 8.61
CA ARG A 42 -11.93 28.78 8.03
C ARG A 42 -11.36 29.70 9.08
N ASP A 43 -12.00 29.81 10.25
CA ASP A 43 -11.53 30.70 11.33
C ASP A 43 -10.14 30.30 11.84
N VAL A 44 -9.82 29.01 11.90
CA VAL A 44 -8.49 28.52 12.30
C VAL A 44 -7.47 28.70 11.18
N ALA A 45 -7.82 28.31 9.95
CA ALA A 45 -6.94 28.42 8.79
C ALA A 45 -6.53 29.88 8.53
N ASP A 46 -7.49 30.83 8.51
CA ASP A 46 -7.20 32.25 8.30
C ASP A 46 -6.21 32.80 9.35
N ARG A 47 -6.39 32.45 10.62
CA ARG A 47 -5.46 32.87 11.69
C ARG A 47 -4.06 32.28 11.52
N LEU A 48 -3.97 31.03 11.06
CA LEU A 48 -2.69 30.35 10.83
C LEU A 48 -1.98 30.95 9.62
N LEU A 49 -2.71 31.18 8.52
CA LEU A 49 -2.17 31.78 7.31
C LEU A 49 -1.65 33.22 7.58
N ASP A 50 -2.43 34.06 8.27
CA ASP A 50 -2.02 35.41 8.65
C ASP A 50 -0.73 35.41 9.50
N ARG A 51 -0.63 34.48 10.47
CA ARG A 51 0.53 34.32 11.33
C ARG A 51 1.75 33.84 10.55
N ALA A 52 1.57 32.83 9.71
CA ALA A 52 2.63 32.30 8.88
C ALA A 52 3.14 33.33 7.85
N GLU A 53 2.24 34.13 7.26
CA GLU A 53 2.63 35.18 6.30
C GLU A 53 3.45 36.28 6.94
N VAL A 54 3.07 36.73 8.14
CA VAL A 54 3.87 37.71 8.90
C VAL A 54 5.24 37.12 9.20
N ALA A 55 5.30 35.91 9.74
CA ALA A 55 6.57 35.29 10.09
C ALA A 55 7.45 35.02 8.85
N ALA A 56 6.88 34.61 7.74
CA ALA A 56 7.60 34.34 6.50
C ALA A 56 8.18 35.62 5.88
N THR A 57 7.37 36.68 5.79
CA THR A 57 7.80 37.97 5.18
C THR A 57 8.84 38.71 6.00
N GLU A 58 8.88 38.55 7.33
CA GLU A 58 9.94 39.07 8.18
C GLU A 58 11.31 38.43 7.87
N ARG A 59 11.34 37.19 7.43
CA ARG A 59 12.56 36.43 7.09
C ARG A 59 12.95 36.59 5.62
N CYS A 60 11.94 36.52 4.77
CA CYS A 60 12.08 36.65 3.32
C CYS A 60 10.91 37.49 2.76
N PRO A 61 11.10 38.76 2.41
CA PRO A 61 10.02 39.63 1.92
C PRO A 61 9.33 39.13 0.63
N GLU A 62 9.95 38.21 -0.08
CA GLU A 62 9.41 37.59 -1.30
C GLU A 62 8.70 36.26 -1.02
N ALA A 63 8.69 35.75 0.20
CA ALA A 63 7.96 34.54 0.58
C ALA A 63 6.45 34.81 0.55
N ASP A 64 5.70 33.79 0.28
CA ASP A 64 4.23 33.76 0.39
C ASP A 64 3.75 32.48 1.05
N VAL A 65 2.48 32.46 1.47
CA VAL A 65 1.88 31.36 2.19
C VAL A 65 0.58 30.95 1.50
N LEU A 66 0.30 29.64 1.45
CA LEU A 66 -0.97 29.13 0.97
C LEU A 66 -1.43 27.94 1.79
N GLN A 67 -2.74 27.76 1.91
CA GLN A 67 -3.33 26.51 2.35
C GLN A 67 -3.35 25.54 1.18
N VAL A 68 -3.08 24.27 1.45
CA VAL A 68 -3.20 23.16 0.51
C VAL A 68 -3.96 22.01 1.16
N GLY A 69 -3.90 20.82 0.60
CA GLY A 69 -4.55 19.66 1.16
C GLY A 69 -6.07 19.59 0.88
N SER A 70 -6.73 18.64 1.48
CA SER A 70 -8.17 18.40 1.29
C SER A 70 -9.04 19.52 1.83
N THR A 71 -8.64 20.12 2.95
CA THR A 71 -9.34 21.24 3.61
C THR A 71 -9.36 22.51 2.78
N ALA A 72 -8.33 22.74 1.95
CA ALA A 72 -8.30 23.88 1.03
C ALA A 72 -9.25 23.72 -0.17
N ARG A 73 -9.65 22.48 -0.51
CA ARG A 73 -10.43 22.15 -1.71
C ARG A 73 -11.82 21.58 -1.41
N ASP A 74 -12.21 21.60 -0.15
CA ASP A 74 -13.49 21.04 0.32
C ASP A 74 -13.68 19.54 0.01
N THR A 75 -12.57 18.79 -0.07
CA THR A 75 -12.60 17.34 -0.28
C THR A 75 -12.29 16.54 1.00
N TRP A 76 -12.34 17.19 2.16
CA TRP A 76 -12.17 16.58 3.48
C TRP A 76 -13.48 15.99 3.99
N ILE A 77 -13.38 14.95 4.80
CA ILE A 77 -14.53 14.24 5.40
C ILE A 77 -14.79 14.83 6.78
N SER A 78 -16.08 14.95 7.18
CA SER A 78 -16.45 15.40 8.53
C SER A 78 -15.65 14.65 9.60
N GLY A 79 -15.05 15.41 10.51
CA GLY A 79 -14.14 14.90 11.53
C GLY A 79 -12.66 14.81 11.13
N ASP A 80 -12.30 14.83 9.84
CA ASP A 80 -10.92 15.06 9.41
C ASP A 80 -10.53 16.52 9.71
N ARG A 81 -9.48 16.74 10.50
CA ARG A 81 -9.12 18.08 11.02
C ARG A 81 -7.67 18.42 10.69
N ASP A 82 -7.29 18.25 9.40
CA ASP A 82 -5.91 18.52 8.96
C ASP A 82 -5.84 19.85 8.20
N ILE A 83 -4.92 20.71 8.59
CA ILE A 83 -4.64 21.99 7.91
C ILE A 83 -3.17 22.02 7.46
N ASP A 84 -2.97 21.99 6.14
CA ASP A 84 -1.65 22.09 5.54
C ASP A 84 -1.34 23.54 5.15
N VAL A 85 -0.36 24.16 5.80
CA VAL A 85 0.14 25.52 5.54
C VAL A 85 1.48 25.42 4.82
N PHE A 86 1.53 25.79 3.55
CA PHE A 86 2.76 25.78 2.76
C PHE A 86 3.38 27.17 2.68
N VAL A 87 4.63 27.27 3.14
CA VAL A 87 5.43 28.50 3.09
C VAL A 87 6.37 28.41 1.89
N ARG A 88 6.11 29.25 0.86
CA ARG A 88 6.86 29.20 -0.39
C ARG A 88 7.94 30.26 -0.43
N PHE A 89 9.17 29.82 -0.59
CA PHE A 89 10.35 30.68 -0.68
C PHE A 89 10.85 30.83 -2.12
N PRO A 90 11.50 31.95 -2.46
CA PRO A 90 12.09 32.15 -3.79
C PRO A 90 13.12 31.05 -4.13
N PRO A 91 13.24 30.68 -5.43
CA PRO A 91 14.11 29.58 -5.84
C PRO A 91 15.61 29.89 -5.79
N ASP A 92 16.02 31.11 -5.53
CA ASP A 92 17.41 31.53 -5.38
C ASP A 92 17.97 31.27 -3.98
N LEU A 93 17.12 30.90 -3.00
CA LEU A 93 17.59 30.46 -1.70
C LEU A 93 18.24 29.05 -1.82
N ASP A 94 19.28 28.82 -1.02
CA ASP A 94 19.81 27.49 -0.83
C ASP A 94 18.92 26.67 0.11
N ARG A 95 19.06 25.34 0.04
CA ARG A 95 18.26 24.39 0.81
C ARG A 95 18.37 24.61 2.33
N GLU A 96 19.59 24.84 2.83
CA GLU A 96 19.84 25.04 4.27
C GLU A 96 19.10 26.30 4.79
N THR A 97 19.09 27.38 4.00
CA THR A 97 18.36 28.59 4.32
C THR A 97 16.86 28.38 4.28
N LEU A 98 16.33 27.67 3.29
CA LEU A 98 14.91 27.30 3.19
C LEU A 98 14.47 26.49 4.42
N GLU A 99 15.20 25.44 4.77
CA GLU A 99 14.89 24.57 5.93
C GLU A 99 14.92 25.38 7.24
N ARG A 100 15.93 26.20 7.45
CA ARG A 100 16.03 27.05 8.63
C ARG A 100 14.90 28.07 8.71
N TYR A 101 14.58 28.79 7.62
CA TYR A 101 13.46 29.72 7.60
C TYR A 101 12.12 29.01 7.79
N GLY A 102 11.95 27.84 7.17
CA GLY A 102 10.76 27.01 7.33
C GLY A 102 10.50 26.64 8.79
N LEU A 103 11.51 26.15 9.50
CA LEU A 103 11.40 25.83 10.92
C LEU A 103 11.13 27.09 11.78
N GLU A 104 11.82 28.20 11.52
CA GLU A 104 11.58 29.44 12.24
C GLU A 104 10.14 29.96 12.05
N VAL A 105 9.60 29.91 10.81
CA VAL A 105 8.20 30.28 10.53
C VAL A 105 7.25 29.28 11.18
N GLY A 106 7.56 27.99 11.09
CA GLY A 106 6.76 26.93 11.68
C GLY A 106 6.60 27.11 13.19
N HIS A 107 7.68 27.31 13.93
CA HIS A 107 7.63 27.52 15.38
C HIS A 107 6.98 28.86 15.78
N GLU A 108 7.06 29.90 14.95
CA GLU A 108 6.33 31.12 15.21
C GLU A 108 4.84 31.00 14.94
N THR A 109 4.47 30.18 13.93
CA THR A 109 3.07 29.83 13.61
C THR A 109 2.48 28.90 14.66
N LEU A 110 3.26 27.88 15.07
CA LEU A 110 2.91 26.83 16.03
C LEU A 110 3.91 26.83 17.20
N PRO A 111 3.75 27.69 18.22
CA PRO A 111 4.74 27.82 19.30
C PRO A 111 4.91 26.54 20.16
N GLU A 112 3.89 25.67 20.19
CA GLU A 112 3.91 24.38 20.90
C GLU A 112 4.14 23.19 19.95
N GLY A 113 4.39 23.47 18.66
CA GLY A 113 4.67 22.47 17.65
C GLY A 113 6.03 21.79 17.81
N HIS A 114 6.16 20.62 17.26
CA HIS A 114 7.41 19.85 17.21
C HIS A 114 7.88 19.69 15.75
N GLU A 115 9.16 19.42 15.61
CA GLU A 115 9.77 19.22 14.29
C GLU A 115 9.56 17.77 13.82
N GLU A 116 9.12 17.64 12.58
CA GLU A 116 9.11 16.37 11.85
C GLU A 116 9.98 16.46 10.59
N TYR A 117 10.38 15.29 10.08
CA TYR A 117 11.33 15.18 8.99
C TYR A 117 10.75 14.34 7.86
N ALA A 118 10.40 15.00 6.76
CA ALA A 118 10.12 14.39 5.48
C ALA A 118 11.26 14.70 4.49
N GLU A 119 10.95 15.22 3.30
CA GLU A 119 11.94 15.74 2.35
C GLU A 119 12.68 16.99 2.89
N HIS A 120 11.94 17.85 3.60
CA HIS A 120 12.43 18.95 4.40
C HIS A 120 11.93 18.80 5.84
N PRO A 121 12.65 19.32 6.84
CA PRO A 121 12.09 19.47 8.17
C PRO A 121 10.92 20.46 8.14
N TYR A 122 9.86 20.15 8.87
CA TYR A 122 8.67 20.98 8.99
C TYR A 122 8.17 20.98 10.44
N VAL A 123 7.22 21.85 10.77
CA VAL A 123 6.67 21.92 12.12
C VAL A 123 5.23 21.44 12.11
N LYS A 124 4.95 20.49 12.97
CA LYS A 124 3.63 19.91 13.20
C LYS A 124 3.11 20.29 14.58
N GLY A 125 1.82 20.52 14.70
CA GLY A 125 1.19 20.82 15.99
C GLY A 125 -0.32 20.77 15.90
N THR A 126 -1.00 21.00 17.02
CA THR A 126 -2.46 21.01 17.08
C THR A 126 -2.95 22.39 17.52
N VAL A 127 -3.92 22.96 16.81
CA VAL A 127 -4.55 24.27 17.12
C VAL A 127 -6.05 24.14 17.09
N ASP A 128 -6.71 24.40 18.22
CA ASP A 128 -8.17 24.34 18.38
C ASP A 128 -8.77 22.98 17.92
N GLY A 129 -8.02 21.90 18.08
CA GLY A 129 -8.42 20.54 17.70
C GLY A 129 -8.18 20.21 16.22
N PHE A 130 -7.50 21.07 15.46
CA PHE A 130 -7.00 20.77 14.12
C PHE A 130 -5.52 20.41 14.18
N ASP A 131 -5.14 19.35 13.50
CA ASP A 131 -3.75 19.02 13.24
C ASP A 131 -3.22 19.93 12.13
N VAL A 132 -2.05 20.51 12.35
CA VAL A 132 -1.52 21.56 11.48
C VAL A 132 -0.09 21.25 11.11
N ASP A 133 0.18 21.20 9.81
CA ASP A 133 1.51 21.05 9.26
C ASP A 133 1.95 22.36 8.59
N VAL A 134 3.09 22.92 9.02
CA VAL A 134 3.70 24.12 8.41
C VAL A 134 4.93 23.70 7.63
N VAL A 135 4.79 23.61 6.31
CA VAL A 135 5.75 22.97 5.42
C VAL A 135 6.44 23.99 4.51
N PRO A 136 7.79 24.11 4.54
CA PRO A 136 8.51 24.96 3.60
C PRO A 136 8.66 24.29 2.24
N CYS A 137 8.55 25.07 1.17
CA CYS A 137 8.83 24.62 -0.19
C CYS A 137 9.37 25.75 -1.07
N PHE A 138 9.89 25.43 -2.24
CA PHE A 138 10.29 26.43 -3.22
C PHE A 138 9.11 26.90 -4.07
N ARG A 139 9.07 28.22 -4.34
CA ARG A 139 8.16 28.80 -5.31
C ARG A 139 8.71 28.66 -6.72
N LEU A 140 8.28 27.63 -7.43
CA LEU A 140 8.75 27.29 -8.76
C LEU A 140 7.71 27.67 -9.84
N GLU A 141 8.17 27.77 -11.09
CA GLU A 141 7.31 28.08 -12.24
C GLU A 141 6.65 26.81 -12.82
N SER A 142 7.31 25.66 -12.70
CA SER A 142 6.85 24.36 -13.23
C SER A 142 7.09 23.22 -12.24
N ALA A 143 6.17 22.26 -12.21
CA ALA A 143 6.33 21.03 -11.45
C ALA A 143 7.44 20.11 -11.99
N THR A 144 7.92 20.36 -13.24
CA THR A 144 9.08 19.66 -13.81
C THR A 144 10.43 20.19 -13.32
N GLU A 145 10.43 21.31 -12.56
CA GLU A 145 11.62 21.97 -12.01
C GLU A 145 11.77 21.77 -10.52
N ILE A 146 10.96 20.87 -9.91
CA ILE A 146 10.97 20.64 -8.46
C ILE A 146 12.34 20.20 -7.96
N ARG A 147 12.65 20.57 -6.72
CA ARG A 147 13.90 20.24 -6.01
C ARG A 147 13.65 19.22 -4.89
N SER A 148 12.39 19.11 -4.48
CA SER A 148 11.91 18.15 -3.49
C SER A 148 10.48 17.73 -3.81
N ALA A 149 10.00 16.61 -3.26
CA ALA A 149 8.65 16.12 -3.51
C ALA A 149 7.57 17.11 -3.05
N VAL A 150 7.81 17.85 -1.96
CA VAL A 150 6.86 18.84 -1.41
C VAL A 150 6.63 20.04 -2.33
N ASP A 151 7.59 20.40 -3.18
CA ASP A 151 7.45 21.52 -4.13
C ASP A 151 6.33 21.29 -5.15
N ARG A 152 5.90 20.04 -5.32
CA ARG A 152 4.85 19.65 -6.27
C ARG A 152 3.44 19.99 -5.76
N THR A 153 3.22 19.93 -4.45
CA THR A 153 1.91 20.10 -3.82
C THR A 153 1.18 21.40 -4.23
N PRO A 154 1.84 22.59 -4.31
CA PRO A 154 1.19 23.80 -4.80
C PRO A 154 0.68 23.74 -6.24
N PHE A 155 1.32 22.92 -7.10
CA PHE A 155 0.86 22.73 -8.48
C PHE A 155 -0.38 21.82 -8.52
N HIS A 156 -0.37 20.75 -7.75
CA HIS A 156 -1.52 19.86 -7.58
C HIS A 156 -2.75 20.62 -7.04
N ALA A 157 -2.56 21.40 -5.97
CA ALA A 157 -3.64 22.22 -5.39
C ALA A 157 -4.25 23.13 -6.46
N ARG A 158 -3.42 23.91 -7.16
CA ARG A 158 -3.86 24.82 -8.23
C ARG A 158 -4.56 24.11 -9.40
N TYR A 159 -4.10 22.89 -9.74
CA TYR A 159 -4.71 22.10 -10.82
C TYR A 159 -6.14 21.71 -10.46
N LEU A 160 -6.33 21.17 -9.25
CA LEU A 160 -7.61 20.69 -8.76
C LEU A 160 -8.59 21.83 -8.44
N GLU A 161 -8.14 22.92 -7.78
CA GLU A 161 -8.97 24.12 -7.46
C GLU A 161 -9.67 24.73 -8.69
N ARG A 162 -9.08 24.57 -9.85
CA ARG A 162 -9.66 25.10 -11.10
C ARG A 162 -10.69 24.17 -11.75
N ARG A 163 -10.78 22.93 -11.29
CA ARG A 163 -11.53 21.87 -11.97
C ARG A 163 -12.56 21.19 -11.10
N LEU A 164 -12.33 21.15 -9.80
CA LEU A 164 -13.31 20.65 -8.84
C LEU A 164 -14.36 21.74 -8.58
N ASP A 165 -15.61 21.37 -8.67
CA ASP A 165 -16.75 22.11 -8.17
C ASP A 165 -17.31 21.42 -6.91
N ASP A 166 -18.33 21.99 -6.30
CA ASP A 166 -18.91 21.49 -5.05
C ASP A 166 -19.47 20.06 -5.19
N ASP A 167 -20.04 19.74 -6.36
CA ASP A 167 -20.59 18.40 -6.63
C ASP A 167 -19.48 17.35 -6.73
N LEU A 168 -18.40 17.65 -7.47
CA LEU A 168 -17.24 16.77 -7.58
C LEU A 168 -16.49 16.66 -6.24
N ALA A 169 -16.40 17.73 -5.45
CA ALA A 169 -15.82 17.68 -4.12
C ALA A 169 -16.59 16.71 -3.19
N ALA A 170 -17.93 16.74 -3.24
CA ALA A 170 -18.77 15.79 -2.52
C ALA A 170 -18.56 14.34 -3.01
N ASP A 171 -18.40 14.14 -4.32
CA ASP A 171 -18.10 12.83 -4.90
C ASP A 171 -16.70 12.32 -4.51
N VAL A 172 -15.74 13.22 -4.36
CA VAL A 172 -14.40 12.85 -3.82
C VAL A 172 -14.51 12.38 -2.37
N ARG A 173 -15.30 13.05 -1.52
CA ARG A 173 -15.54 12.59 -0.14
C ARG A 173 -16.14 11.19 -0.09
N LEU A 174 -17.12 10.91 -0.95
CA LEU A 174 -17.69 9.57 -1.10
C LEU A 174 -16.64 8.53 -1.50
N ALA A 175 -15.83 8.84 -2.52
CA ALA A 175 -14.78 7.93 -3.00
C ALA A 175 -13.73 7.67 -1.91
N LYS A 176 -13.28 8.71 -1.20
CA LYS A 176 -12.36 8.57 -0.07
C LYS A 176 -12.94 7.69 1.03
N GLN A 177 -14.19 7.93 1.41
CA GLN A 177 -14.85 7.15 2.46
C GLN A 177 -15.04 5.69 2.05
N PHE A 178 -15.43 5.43 0.81
CA PHE A 178 -15.50 4.07 0.29
C PHE A 178 -14.16 3.37 0.34
N LEU A 179 -13.09 4.03 -0.14
CA LEU A 179 -11.74 3.47 -0.10
C LEU A 179 -11.25 3.23 1.34
N LYS A 180 -11.62 4.11 2.30
CA LYS A 180 -11.38 3.86 3.74
C LYS A 180 -12.16 2.62 4.21
N GLY A 181 -13.43 2.48 3.82
CA GLY A 181 -14.28 1.35 4.18
C GLY A 181 -13.76 0.00 3.72
N ILE A 182 -13.19 -0.07 2.53
CA ILE A 182 -12.59 -1.30 1.97
C ILE A 182 -11.09 -1.47 2.28
N GLY A 183 -10.49 -0.60 3.11
CA GLY A 183 -9.08 -0.67 3.50
C GLY A 183 -8.07 -0.36 2.38
N ALA A 184 -8.49 0.40 1.34
CA ALA A 184 -7.66 0.74 0.18
C ALA A 184 -7.24 2.23 0.14
N TYR A 185 -7.57 3.05 1.14
CA TYR A 185 -7.23 4.46 1.19
C TYR A 185 -5.91 4.70 1.92
N GLY A 186 -4.97 5.37 1.27
CA GLY A 186 -3.66 5.72 1.78
C GLY A 186 -2.55 5.39 0.79
N SER A 187 -1.50 6.22 0.74
CA SER A 187 -0.32 6.00 -0.10
C SER A 187 0.93 5.70 0.71
N ASP A 188 0.78 5.48 2.01
CA ASP A 188 1.84 4.96 2.84
C ASP A 188 2.25 3.55 2.38
N LEU A 189 3.50 3.18 2.64
CA LEU A 189 4.02 1.88 2.20
C LEU A 189 3.50 0.68 3.01
N ARG A 190 2.68 0.90 4.02
CA ARG A 190 1.89 -0.15 4.68
C ARG A 190 0.67 -0.50 3.84
N THR A 191 -0.16 0.49 3.54
CA THR A 191 -1.42 0.38 2.80
C THR A 191 -1.20 0.16 1.30
N ARG A 192 -0.33 0.94 0.66
CA ARG A 192 -0.05 0.92 -0.79
C ARG A 192 -1.32 1.08 -1.63
N GLY A 193 -2.21 1.91 -1.16
CA GLY A 193 -3.53 2.14 -1.74
C GLY A 193 -3.64 3.46 -2.51
N PHE A 194 -4.84 4.01 -2.50
CA PHE A 194 -5.18 5.24 -3.22
C PHE A 194 -4.92 6.46 -2.33
N SER A 195 -3.99 7.33 -2.76
CA SER A 195 -3.77 8.62 -2.09
C SER A 195 -4.96 9.56 -2.26
N GLY A 196 -5.07 10.58 -1.39
CA GLY A 196 -6.09 11.62 -1.56
C GLY A 196 -6.03 12.30 -2.92
N TYR A 197 -4.83 12.66 -3.38
CA TYR A 197 -4.64 13.27 -4.71
C TYR A 197 -5.00 12.33 -5.86
N LEU A 198 -4.63 11.06 -5.78
CA LEU A 198 -5.05 10.06 -6.78
C LEU A 198 -6.58 9.94 -6.83
N THR A 199 -7.23 9.89 -5.67
CA THR A 199 -8.69 9.79 -5.58
C THR A 199 -9.38 11.01 -6.20
N GLU A 200 -8.88 12.22 -5.92
CA GLU A 200 -9.37 13.48 -6.50
C GLU A 200 -9.22 13.49 -8.03
N LEU A 201 -8.07 13.02 -8.56
CA LEU A 201 -7.86 12.91 -10.01
C LEU A 201 -8.79 11.89 -10.66
N LEU A 202 -8.99 10.73 -10.06
CA LEU A 202 -9.87 9.69 -10.60
C LEU A 202 -11.33 10.17 -10.65
N VAL A 203 -11.83 10.80 -9.59
CA VAL A 203 -13.19 11.37 -9.58
C VAL A 203 -13.33 12.46 -10.64
N LEU A 204 -12.35 13.33 -10.77
CA LEU A 204 -12.34 14.39 -11.78
C LEU A 204 -12.34 13.81 -13.19
N GLU A 205 -11.48 12.83 -13.50
CA GLU A 205 -11.30 12.25 -14.83
C GLU A 205 -12.52 11.48 -15.31
N TYR A 206 -13.16 10.72 -14.40
CA TYR A 206 -14.38 9.97 -14.73
C TYR A 206 -15.66 10.82 -14.60
N GLY A 207 -15.57 12.02 -14.00
CA GLY A 207 -16.68 12.95 -13.88
C GLY A 207 -17.64 12.63 -12.74
N GLY A 208 -17.18 12.00 -11.67
CA GLY A 208 -17.93 11.75 -10.43
C GLY A 208 -17.71 10.37 -9.83
N PHE A 209 -18.33 10.16 -8.66
CA PHE A 209 -18.25 8.91 -7.91
C PHE A 209 -18.81 7.71 -8.69
N ARG A 210 -20.09 7.80 -9.13
CA ARG A 210 -20.73 6.69 -9.84
C ARG A 210 -20.02 6.34 -11.16
N PRO A 211 -19.68 7.29 -12.05
CA PRO A 211 -18.94 6.97 -13.26
C PRO A 211 -17.57 6.35 -13.02
N LEU A 212 -16.86 6.77 -11.97
CA LEU A 212 -15.60 6.13 -11.56
C LEU A 212 -15.81 4.66 -11.20
N PHE A 213 -16.85 4.34 -10.42
CA PHE A 213 -17.13 2.98 -9.97
C PHE A 213 -17.61 2.08 -11.11
N GLU A 214 -18.44 2.61 -12.01
CA GLU A 214 -18.84 1.91 -13.23
C GLU A 214 -17.62 1.57 -14.11
N ALA A 215 -16.68 2.49 -14.24
CA ALA A 215 -15.43 2.26 -14.96
C ALA A 215 -14.53 1.27 -14.22
N ALA A 216 -14.35 1.44 -12.91
CA ALA A 216 -13.49 0.58 -12.09
C ALA A 216 -13.97 -0.88 -12.10
N ALA A 217 -15.28 -1.12 -12.10
CA ALA A 217 -15.85 -2.46 -12.22
C ALA A 217 -15.35 -3.22 -13.45
N ASP A 218 -15.03 -2.51 -14.54
CA ASP A 218 -14.61 -3.07 -15.82
C ASP A 218 -13.13 -2.81 -16.17
N TRP A 219 -12.31 -2.35 -15.22
CA TRP A 219 -10.89 -2.12 -15.46
C TRP A 219 -10.16 -3.39 -15.91
N HIS A 220 -9.19 -3.22 -16.79
CA HIS A 220 -8.29 -4.28 -17.26
C HIS A 220 -6.84 -3.81 -17.09
N PRO A 221 -6.23 -4.04 -15.94
CA PRO A 221 -4.85 -3.60 -15.69
C PRO A 221 -3.85 -4.12 -16.75
N PRO A 222 -2.88 -3.27 -17.16
CA PRO A 222 -2.65 -1.92 -16.67
C PRO A 222 -3.72 -0.95 -17.16
N VAL A 223 -4.26 -0.15 -16.23
CA VAL A 223 -5.19 0.96 -16.53
C VAL A 223 -4.38 2.22 -16.67
N GLU A 224 -4.54 2.94 -17.78
CA GLU A 224 -3.74 4.11 -18.10
C GLU A 224 -4.64 5.32 -18.34
N LEU A 225 -4.38 6.41 -17.60
CA LEU A 225 -5.06 7.69 -17.70
C LEU A 225 -4.03 8.80 -17.92
N ASP A 226 -4.32 9.70 -18.84
CA ASP A 226 -3.48 10.88 -19.16
C ASP A 226 -4.38 12.12 -19.23
N PRO A 227 -4.70 12.73 -18.08
CA PRO A 227 -5.70 13.80 -17.96
C PRO A 227 -5.44 15.04 -18.82
N GLU A 228 -4.18 15.34 -19.13
CA GLU A 228 -3.79 16.50 -19.93
C GLU A 228 -3.26 16.11 -21.33
N ASP A 229 -3.43 14.85 -21.74
CA ASP A 229 -3.04 14.32 -23.06
C ASP A 229 -1.55 14.59 -23.39
N HIS A 230 -0.69 14.33 -22.41
CA HIS A 230 0.76 14.46 -22.56
C HIS A 230 1.37 13.44 -23.54
N GLY A 231 0.57 12.48 -24.00
CA GLY A 231 0.98 11.40 -24.90
C GLY A 231 1.83 10.33 -24.20
N ARG A 232 1.67 10.17 -22.90
CA ARG A 232 2.38 9.19 -22.08
C ARG A 232 1.58 7.92 -21.79
N ALA A 233 0.24 7.97 -21.91
CA ALA A 233 -0.62 6.80 -21.85
C ALA A 233 -0.72 6.13 -23.24
N ARG A 234 -0.95 4.83 -23.26
CA ARG A 234 -1.27 4.14 -24.52
C ARG A 234 -2.63 4.60 -25.01
N GLU A 235 -2.75 4.94 -26.30
CA GLU A 235 -4.07 4.97 -26.91
C GLU A 235 -4.72 3.60 -26.68
N THR A 236 -5.87 3.57 -26.01
CA THR A 236 -6.67 2.35 -25.81
C THR A 236 -7.28 1.91 -27.14
N ALA A 237 -6.45 1.45 -28.05
CA ALA A 237 -6.89 0.72 -29.22
C ALA A 237 -7.46 -0.62 -28.73
N LYS A 238 -8.77 -0.84 -28.95
CA LYS A 238 -9.40 -2.15 -28.75
C LYS A 238 -8.49 -3.22 -29.34
N PRO A 239 -8.07 -4.23 -28.58
CA PRO A 239 -7.14 -5.23 -29.09
C PRO A 239 -7.76 -5.91 -30.32
N SER A 240 -7.20 -5.67 -31.49
CA SER A 240 -7.49 -6.50 -32.65
C SER A 240 -6.86 -7.86 -32.37
N ARG A 241 -7.61 -8.90 -32.57
CA ARG A 241 -7.41 -10.29 -32.10
C ARG A 241 -6.13 -10.98 -32.60
N ASN A 242 -5.20 -10.31 -33.28
CA ASN A 242 -4.07 -10.94 -33.97
C ASN A 242 -2.78 -10.11 -34.03
N GLU A 243 -2.58 -9.07 -33.23
CA GLU A 243 -1.27 -8.41 -33.16
C GLU A 243 -0.58 -8.81 -31.86
N GLU A 244 0.56 -9.51 -31.99
CA GLU A 244 1.56 -9.58 -30.94
C GLU A 244 1.96 -8.12 -30.63
N VAL A 245 1.49 -7.61 -29.48
CA VAL A 245 1.82 -6.26 -29.02
C VAL A 245 3.31 -6.28 -28.72
N GLY A 246 4.10 -5.77 -29.68
CA GLY A 246 5.50 -5.46 -29.44
C GLY A 246 5.57 -4.49 -28.28
N ASN A 247 6.44 -4.79 -27.32
CA ASN A 247 6.80 -3.95 -26.18
C ASN A 247 7.15 -2.54 -26.68
N ALA A 248 6.18 -1.64 -26.78
CA ALA A 248 6.47 -0.23 -26.73
C ALA A 248 6.84 0.05 -25.27
N ASP A 249 8.08 0.46 -25.01
CA ASP A 249 8.56 0.83 -23.69
C ASP A 249 7.63 1.89 -23.09
N LEU A 250 6.69 1.45 -22.25
CA LEU A 250 5.97 2.37 -21.37
C LEU A 250 6.94 2.82 -20.29
N PRO A 251 6.90 4.08 -19.89
CA PRO A 251 7.75 4.56 -18.79
C PRO A 251 7.35 3.94 -17.44
N PHE A 252 6.16 3.32 -17.32
CA PHE A 252 5.61 2.78 -16.07
C PHE A 252 5.08 1.35 -16.28
N ASP A 253 5.31 0.48 -15.30
CA ASP A 253 4.97 -0.95 -15.30
C ASP A 253 3.95 -1.28 -14.19
N ASP A 254 3.24 -0.24 -13.72
CA ASP A 254 2.30 -0.29 -12.60
C ASP A 254 0.91 -0.78 -13.06
N PRO A 255 0.10 -1.39 -12.17
CA PRO A 255 -1.25 -1.86 -12.51
C PRO A 255 -2.23 -0.71 -12.81
N LEU A 256 -1.98 0.46 -12.24
CA LEU A 256 -2.68 1.72 -12.50
C LEU A 256 -1.66 2.81 -12.79
N VAL A 257 -1.79 3.43 -13.94
CA VAL A 257 -0.95 4.55 -14.38
C VAL A 257 -1.84 5.77 -14.57
N VAL A 258 -1.64 6.78 -13.73
CA VAL A 258 -2.29 8.08 -13.85
C VAL A 258 -1.19 9.11 -14.02
N ILE A 259 -1.02 9.58 -15.24
CA ILE A 259 0.00 10.59 -15.56
C ILE A 259 -0.32 11.87 -14.79
N ASP A 260 0.65 12.37 -14.04
CA ASP A 260 0.48 13.61 -13.29
C ASP A 260 0.20 14.78 -14.25
N PRO A 261 -0.95 15.45 -14.13
CA PRO A 261 -1.29 16.57 -15.01
C PRO A 261 -0.27 17.71 -15.00
N THR A 262 0.54 17.80 -13.95
CA THR A 262 1.53 18.86 -13.75
C THR A 262 2.96 18.41 -14.04
N ASP A 263 3.20 17.09 -14.12
CA ASP A 263 4.52 16.49 -14.35
C ASP A 263 4.39 15.19 -15.17
N PRO A 264 4.53 15.24 -16.49
CA PRO A 264 4.31 14.07 -17.35
C PRO A 264 5.32 12.92 -17.16
N GLU A 265 6.37 13.11 -16.38
CA GLU A 265 7.34 12.08 -16.06
C GLU A 265 6.96 11.29 -14.78
N ARG A 266 5.80 11.57 -14.18
CA ARG A 266 5.34 10.96 -12.93
C ARG A 266 4.05 10.17 -13.11
N ASN A 267 4.01 8.95 -12.56
CA ASN A 267 2.76 8.23 -12.27
C ASN A 267 2.27 8.59 -10.86
N VAL A 268 1.07 9.17 -10.74
CA VAL A 268 0.46 9.49 -9.43
C VAL A 268 0.10 8.22 -8.66
N ALA A 269 -0.23 7.13 -9.37
CA ALA A 269 -0.62 5.86 -8.79
C ALA A 269 0.56 4.89 -8.51
N ALA A 270 1.82 5.34 -8.61
CA ALA A 270 3.00 4.47 -8.51
C ALA A 270 3.11 3.67 -7.20
N VAL A 271 2.47 4.12 -6.12
CA VAL A 271 2.43 3.38 -4.84
C VAL A 271 1.27 2.39 -4.78
N CYS A 272 0.19 2.63 -5.54
CA CYS A 272 -0.99 1.79 -5.53
C CYS A 272 -0.68 0.43 -6.16
N ASP A 273 -0.78 -0.64 -5.39
CA ASP A 273 -0.44 -1.97 -5.86
C ASP A 273 -1.60 -2.70 -6.56
N ALA A 274 -1.28 -3.84 -7.16
CA ALA A 274 -2.25 -4.64 -7.90
C ALA A 274 -3.37 -5.19 -7.00
N GLU A 275 -3.09 -5.43 -5.72
CA GLU A 275 -4.07 -5.93 -4.76
C GLU A 275 -5.13 -4.87 -4.50
N ASN A 276 -4.74 -3.63 -4.23
CA ASN A 276 -5.69 -2.54 -3.99
C ASN A 276 -6.47 -2.12 -5.24
N VAL A 277 -5.85 -2.18 -6.42
CA VAL A 277 -6.58 -1.99 -7.70
C VAL A 277 -7.64 -3.10 -7.89
N ALA A 278 -7.29 -4.35 -7.62
CA ALA A 278 -8.24 -5.47 -7.73
C ALA A 278 -9.33 -5.40 -6.65
N ARG A 279 -8.98 -4.94 -5.43
CA ARG A 279 -9.93 -4.72 -4.31
C ARG A 279 -10.97 -3.66 -4.67
N LEU A 280 -10.54 -2.50 -5.17
CA LEU A 280 -11.49 -1.49 -5.67
C LEU A 280 -12.39 -2.05 -6.77
N GLN A 281 -11.83 -2.80 -7.72
CA GLN A 281 -12.59 -3.41 -8.80
C GLN A 281 -13.66 -4.39 -8.28
N HIS A 282 -13.29 -5.24 -7.32
CA HIS A 282 -14.21 -6.20 -6.71
C HIS A 282 -15.35 -5.47 -6.01
N TYR A 283 -15.04 -4.57 -5.09
CA TYR A 283 -16.04 -3.89 -4.28
C TYR A 283 -16.88 -2.88 -5.07
N ALA A 284 -16.34 -2.31 -6.16
CA ALA A 284 -17.13 -1.51 -7.08
C ALA A 284 -18.25 -2.35 -7.74
N ARG A 285 -17.94 -3.58 -8.17
CA ARG A 285 -18.94 -4.52 -8.72
C ARG A 285 -20.01 -4.89 -7.68
N GLU A 286 -19.58 -5.25 -6.48
CA GLU A 286 -20.50 -5.62 -5.39
C GLU A 286 -21.41 -4.45 -5.02
N PHE A 287 -20.84 -3.26 -4.86
CA PHE A 287 -21.60 -2.05 -4.51
C PHE A 287 -22.60 -1.65 -5.60
N LEU A 288 -22.22 -1.69 -6.88
CA LEU A 288 -23.11 -1.39 -7.98
C LEU A 288 -24.25 -2.43 -8.12
N ALA A 289 -23.98 -3.69 -7.76
CA ALA A 289 -24.97 -4.76 -7.81
C ALA A 289 -25.93 -4.73 -6.59
N ALA A 290 -25.42 -4.37 -5.41
CA ALA A 290 -26.16 -4.34 -4.16
C ALA A 290 -25.66 -3.19 -3.26
N PRO A 291 -26.09 -1.94 -3.49
CA PRO A 291 -25.65 -0.80 -2.72
C PRO A 291 -25.93 -0.96 -1.22
N ALA A 292 -24.92 -0.75 -0.38
CA ALA A 292 -25.05 -0.79 1.07
C ALA A 292 -24.08 0.19 1.75
N ALA A 293 -24.53 0.84 2.82
CA ALA A 293 -23.71 1.79 3.59
C ALA A 293 -22.50 1.09 4.28
N ALA A 294 -22.57 -0.21 4.47
CA ALA A 294 -21.48 -1.00 5.07
C ALA A 294 -20.15 -0.91 4.30
N TYR A 295 -20.19 -0.72 2.97
CA TYR A 295 -18.95 -0.55 2.18
C TYR A 295 -18.19 0.75 2.48
N PHE A 296 -18.81 1.68 3.18
CA PHE A 296 -18.18 2.94 3.60
C PHE A 296 -17.67 2.92 5.04
N GLU A 297 -17.79 1.80 5.72
CA GLU A 297 -17.40 1.65 7.13
C GLU A 297 -16.25 0.65 7.21
N PRO A 298 -15.09 1.06 7.74
CA PRO A 298 -14.03 0.09 8.00
C PRO A 298 -14.56 -1.00 8.93
N ALA A 299 -14.45 -2.24 8.51
CA ALA A 299 -14.86 -3.39 9.29
C ALA A 299 -13.62 -4.21 9.64
N ASP A 300 -13.11 -4.02 10.85
CA ASP A 300 -12.15 -4.95 11.40
C ASP A 300 -12.91 -6.18 11.95
N PRO A 301 -12.47 -7.39 11.63
CA PRO A 301 -13.05 -8.58 12.24
C PRO A 301 -12.79 -8.59 13.76
N ASP A 302 -13.68 -9.24 14.50
CA ASP A 302 -13.43 -9.50 15.92
C ASP A 302 -12.11 -10.24 16.10
N PRO A 303 -11.27 -9.86 17.09
CA PRO A 303 -10.00 -10.53 17.31
C PRO A 303 -10.23 -12.01 17.63
N LEU A 304 -9.40 -12.88 17.05
CA LEU A 304 -9.43 -14.32 17.38
C LEU A 304 -9.10 -14.54 18.85
N ASP A 305 -9.80 -15.49 19.46
CA ASP A 305 -9.38 -16.10 20.71
C ASP A 305 -8.56 -17.39 20.46
N GLU A 306 -7.93 -17.93 21.49
CA GLU A 306 -7.10 -19.13 21.38
C GLU A 306 -7.86 -20.35 20.80
N PRO A 307 -9.10 -20.68 21.24
CA PRO A 307 -9.85 -21.78 20.66
C PRO A 307 -10.14 -21.61 19.16
N ALA A 308 -10.49 -20.39 18.71
CA ALA A 308 -10.77 -20.10 17.32
C ALA A 308 -9.50 -20.20 16.46
N LEU A 309 -8.38 -19.66 16.93
CA LEU A 309 -7.10 -19.79 16.23
C LEU A 309 -6.69 -21.27 16.08
N LEU A 310 -6.77 -22.06 17.14
CA LEU A 310 -6.44 -23.49 17.09
C LEU A 310 -7.40 -24.29 16.18
N GLU A 311 -8.66 -23.90 16.12
CA GLU A 311 -9.61 -24.48 15.15
C GLU A 311 -9.17 -24.19 13.71
N HIS A 312 -8.81 -22.93 13.38
CA HIS A 312 -8.32 -22.59 12.05
C HIS A 312 -7.07 -23.40 11.69
N VAL A 313 -6.07 -23.43 12.55
CA VAL A 313 -4.83 -24.20 12.37
C VAL A 313 -5.15 -25.69 12.12
N GLY A 314 -6.01 -26.28 12.96
CA GLY A 314 -6.41 -27.68 12.84
C GLY A 314 -7.16 -28.00 11.54
N ARG A 315 -8.07 -27.10 11.11
CA ARG A 315 -8.84 -27.29 9.86
C ARG A 315 -7.98 -27.15 8.62
N ARG A 316 -6.99 -26.25 8.62
CA ARG A 316 -6.10 -26.01 7.48
C ARG A 316 -5.06 -27.11 7.33
N GLY A 317 -4.63 -27.72 8.43
CA GLY A 317 -3.61 -28.79 8.43
C GLY A 317 -2.22 -28.30 8.01
N THR A 318 -2.01 -27.00 7.99
CA THR A 318 -0.74 -26.33 7.77
C THR A 318 -0.04 -26.06 9.11
N THR A 319 1.20 -25.64 9.05
CA THR A 319 1.95 -25.27 10.26
C THR A 319 2.25 -23.77 10.24
N PRO A 320 1.58 -22.96 11.05
CA PRO A 320 1.94 -21.56 11.18
C PRO A 320 3.29 -21.41 11.89
N VAL A 321 4.04 -20.41 11.46
CA VAL A 321 5.36 -20.05 11.98
C VAL A 321 5.43 -18.54 12.10
N ALA A 322 5.96 -18.01 13.17
CA ALA A 322 6.18 -16.59 13.34
C ALA A 322 7.60 -16.31 13.88
N ILE A 323 8.24 -15.30 13.34
CA ILE A 323 9.43 -14.70 13.90
C ILE A 323 8.98 -13.39 14.55
N ARG A 324 8.98 -13.33 15.87
CA ARG A 324 8.56 -12.19 16.68
C ARG A 324 9.79 -11.47 17.22
N PHE A 325 9.83 -10.15 17.13
CA PHE A 325 10.92 -9.30 17.60
C PHE A 325 10.42 -7.88 17.89
N ASP A 326 11.17 -7.09 18.65
CA ASP A 326 10.85 -5.70 18.90
C ASP A 326 10.89 -4.90 17.61
N ALA A 327 9.85 -4.11 17.32
CA ALA A 327 9.78 -3.32 16.11
C ALA A 327 10.89 -2.25 16.11
N PRO A 328 11.65 -2.09 15.02
CA PRO A 328 12.54 -0.94 14.87
C PRO A 328 11.76 0.37 14.99
N ASP A 329 12.33 1.35 15.69
CA ASP A 329 11.77 2.72 15.79
C ASP A 329 11.89 3.44 14.45
N LEU A 330 10.96 3.16 13.55
CA LEU A 330 10.88 3.66 12.18
C LEU A 330 9.43 3.99 11.84
N VAL A 331 9.25 5.00 11.00
CA VAL A 331 7.95 5.28 10.39
C VAL A 331 7.54 4.16 9.41
N ASP A 332 6.24 3.99 9.20
CA ASP A 332 5.68 2.91 8.36
C ASP A 332 6.33 2.83 6.97
N ASP A 333 6.60 3.97 6.33
CA ASP A 333 7.23 4.04 5.02
C ASP A 333 8.68 3.51 4.98
N GLN A 334 9.33 3.42 6.13
CA GLN A 334 10.67 2.82 6.27
C GLN A 334 10.59 1.39 6.80
N LEU A 335 9.65 1.11 7.69
CA LEU A 335 9.50 -0.19 8.35
C LEU A 335 8.96 -1.26 7.38
N TYR A 336 7.81 -0.99 6.75
CA TYR A 336 7.11 -2.02 5.95
C TYR A 336 7.89 -2.52 4.72
N PRO A 337 8.66 -1.70 3.96
CA PRO A 337 9.55 -2.22 2.92
C PRO A 337 10.60 -3.19 3.44
N GLN A 338 11.12 -2.95 4.65
CA GLN A 338 12.12 -3.83 5.26
C GLN A 338 11.51 -5.12 5.80
N LEU A 339 10.29 -5.05 6.36
CA LEU A 339 9.53 -6.24 6.76
C LEU A 339 9.23 -7.11 5.53
N ARG A 340 8.71 -6.54 4.44
CA ARG A 340 8.44 -7.28 3.20
C ARG A 340 9.71 -7.90 2.59
N LYS A 341 10.82 -7.15 2.57
CA LYS A 341 12.10 -7.70 2.11
C LYS A 341 12.55 -8.88 2.97
N SER A 342 12.42 -8.75 4.28
CA SER A 342 12.79 -9.80 5.22
C SER A 342 11.87 -11.01 5.10
N LEU A 343 10.57 -10.79 4.96
CA LEU A 343 9.60 -11.85 4.72
C LEU A 343 9.95 -12.64 3.45
N ALA A 344 10.20 -11.93 2.34
CA ALA A 344 10.60 -12.57 1.08
C ALA A 344 11.92 -13.38 1.22
N GLY A 345 12.88 -12.86 1.98
CA GLY A 345 14.13 -13.59 2.27
C GLY A 345 13.90 -14.84 3.10
N VAL A 346 13.08 -14.74 4.16
CA VAL A 346 12.76 -15.88 5.05
C VAL A 346 11.96 -16.94 4.30
N THR A 347 10.93 -16.55 3.55
CA THR A 347 10.11 -17.48 2.75
C THR A 347 10.94 -18.18 1.68
N GLY A 348 11.79 -17.45 0.95
CA GLY A 348 12.74 -18.05 0.01
C GLY A 348 13.72 -19.02 0.69
N GLY A 349 14.24 -18.67 1.87
CA GLY A 349 15.12 -19.54 2.65
C GLY A 349 14.43 -20.81 3.13
N LEU A 350 13.16 -20.78 3.46
CA LEU A 350 12.33 -21.93 3.83
C LEU A 350 12.06 -22.80 2.61
N ASP A 351 11.63 -22.22 1.49
CA ASP A 351 11.33 -22.92 0.24
C ASP A 351 12.58 -23.63 -0.33
N ASP A 352 13.74 -22.98 -0.33
CA ASP A 352 15.02 -23.57 -0.78
C ASP A 352 15.39 -24.82 0.03
N ARG A 353 14.88 -24.94 1.26
CA ARG A 353 15.07 -26.11 2.15
C ARG A 353 13.93 -27.12 2.06
N GLY A 354 12.91 -26.81 1.25
CA GLY A 354 11.75 -27.65 0.99
C GLY A 354 10.69 -27.62 2.10
N PHE A 355 10.61 -26.55 2.87
CA PHE A 355 9.54 -26.38 3.88
C PHE A 355 8.26 -25.77 3.30
N ASP A 356 8.13 -25.72 1.99
CA ASP A 356 6.97 -25.33 1.18
C ASP A 356 6.06 -24.27 1.82
N VAL A 357 6.37 -23.00 1.58
CA VAL A 357 5.59 -21.87 2.08
C VAL A 357 4.23 -21.83 1.38
N PHE A 358 3.15 -21.87 2.16
CA PHE A 358 1.79 -21.79 1.66
C PHE A 358 1.32 -20.34 1.52
N ARG A 359 1.51 -19.53 2.56
CA ARG A 359 1.18 -18.09 2.59
C ARG A 359 2.02 -17.39 3.64
N ALA A 360 2.26 -16.10 3.46
CA ALA A 360 3.03 -15.32 4.41
C ALA A 360 2.54 -13.87 4.47
N THR A 361 2.72 -13.23 5.62
CA THR A 361 2.40 -11.81 5.85
C THR A 361 3.29 -11.21 6.95
N THR A 362 3.16 -9.91 7.19
CA THR A 362 3.83 -9.21 8.28
C THR A 362 2.82 -8.46 9.14
N PHE A 363 3.07 -8.41 10.43
CA PHE A 363 2.36 -7.56 11.39
C PHE A 363 3.37 -6.65 12.07
N ALA A 364 3.00 -5.43 12.40
CA ALA A 364 3.84 -4.54 13.19
C ALA A 364 2.99 -3.53 13.98
N ASP A 365 3.41 -3.36 15.22
CA ASP A 365 3.03 -2.34 16.19
C ASP A 365 4.29 -2.07 17.03
N ASP A 366 4.24 -2.07 18.37
CA ASP A 366 5.44 -2.09 19.23
C ASP A 366 6.32 -3.33 18.99
N ILE A 367 5.72 -4.40 18.49
CA ILE A 367 6.35 -5.66 18.08
C ILE A 367 6.17 -5.85 16.58
N ALA A 368 7.18 -6.41 15.92
CA ALA A 368 7.11 -6.83 14.52
C ALA A 368 7.10 -8.37 14.41
N VAL A 369 6.37 -8.87 13.42
CA VAL A 369 6.20 -10.30 13.16
C VAL A 369 6.35 -10.59 11.69
N LEU A 370 7.21 -11.55 11.34
CA LEU A 370 7.20 -12.22 10.05
C LEU A 370 6.41 -13.51 10.21
N PHE A 371 5.19 -13.54 9.69
CA PHE A 371 4.27 -14.67 9.82
C PHE A 371 4.24 -15.49 8.54
N VAL A 372 4.45 -16.80 8.66
CA VAL A 372 4.55 -17.74 7.55
C VAL A 372 3.71 -18.98 7.86
N GLU A 373 2.93 -19.44 6.91
CA GLU A 373 2.19 -20.69 7.00
C GLU A 373 2.84 -21.73 6.08
N LEU A 374 3.23 -22.87 6.62
CA LEU A 374 3.94 -23.92 5.90
C LEU A 374 3.02 -25.09 5.56
N ALA A 375 3.06 -25.54 4.31
CA ALA A 375 2.46 -26.80 3.91
C ALA A 375 3.28 -28.01 4.42
N VAL A 376 4.60 -27.83 4.57
CA VAL A 376 5.51 -28.86 5.07
C VAL A 376 6.50 -28.23 6.07
N ALA A 377 6.36 -28.54 7.35
CA ALA A 377 7.24 -28.05 8.42
C ALA A 377 8.37 -29.01 8.81
N GLU A 378 8.28 -30.29 8.40
CA GLU A 378 9.25 -31.33 8.69
C GLU A 378 9.66 -32.08 7.42
N ARG A 379 10.91 -32.45 7.32
CA ARG A 379 11.51 -33.14 6.16
C ARG A 379 12.28 -34.39 6.62
N PRO A 380 12.40 -35.42 5.75
CA PRO A 380 13.27 -36.54 6.03
C PRO A 380 14.71 -36.13 6.33
N ALA A 381 15.42 -36.91 7.12
CA ALA A 381 16.83 -36.63 7.47
C ALA A 381 17.79 -36.64 6.27
N VAL A 382 17.35 -37.20 5.15
CA VAL A 382 18.15 -37.22 3.91
C VAL A 382 17.45 -36.42 2.81
N GLU A 383 18.28 -35.87 1.91
CA GLU A 383 17.85 -35.21 0.69
C GLU A 383 18.51 -35.80 -0.54
N ARG A 384 17.75 -35.84 -1.63
CA ARG A 384 18.25 -36.31 -2.91
C ARG A 384 19.06 -35.19 -3.58
N HIS A 385 20.29 -35.52 -3.97
CA HIS A 385 21.16 -34.63 -4.72
C HIS A 385 21.47 -35.25 -6.10
N GLU A 386 20.93 -34.59 -7.14
CA GLU A 386 21.11 -35.03 -8.51
C GLU A 386 22.47 -34.58 -9.06
N GLY A 387 23.21 -35.56 -9.55
CA GLY A 387 24.44 -35.34 -10.23
C GLY A 387 24.31 -35.20 -11.75
N PRO A 388 25.43 -35.10 -12.46
CA PRO A 388 25.43 -34.98 -13.91
C PRO A 388 25.01 -36.28 -14.59
N PRO A 389 24.54 -36.23 -15.87
CA PRO A 389 24.38 -37.43 -16.68
C PRO A 389 25.71 -38.20 -16.78
N VAL A 390 25.65 -39.53 -16.63
CA VAL A 390 26.83 -40.41 -16.63
C VAL A 390 27.65 -40.29 -17.93
N ARG A 391 27.01 -39.97 -19.06
CA ARG A 391 27.64 -39.72 -20.36
C ARG A 391 28.53 -38.50 -20.39
N VAL A 392 28.41 -37.58 -19.45
CA VAL A 392 29.27 -36.36 -19.34
C VAL A 392 30.47 -36.71 -18.46
N ARG A 393 31.40 -37.46 -19.03
CA ARG A 393 32.48 -38.18 -18.32
C ARG A 393 33.17 -37.38 -17.23
N GLY A 394 33.72 -36.20 -17.55
CA GLY A 394 34.51 -35.41 -16.59
C GLY A 394 33.70 -34.94 -15.37
N HIS A 395 32.45 -34.56 -15.58
CA HIS A 395 31.57 -34.18 -14.49
C HIS A 395 31.06 -35.38 -13.68
N ALA A 396 30.81 -36.51 -14.37
CA ALA A 396 30.34 -37.75 -13.76
C ALA A 396 31.45 -38.37 -12.86
N GLU A 397 32.69 -38.42 -13.34
CA GLU A 397 33.84 -38.86 -12.54
C GLU A 397 34.00 -38.00 -11.29
N GLY A 398 34.03 -36.67 -11.43
CA GLY A 398 34.17 -35.76 -10.29
C GLY A 398 33.04 -35.88 -9.25
N PHE A 399 31.77 -36.08 -9.71
CA PHE A 399 30.65 -36.32 -8.81
C PHE A 399 30.79 -37.68 -8.10
N TYR A 400 31.14 -38.73 -8.82
CA TYR A 400 31.32 -40.05 -8.23
C TYR A 400 32.43 -40.03 -7.16
N ASP A 401 33.58 -39.44 -7.48
CA ASP A 401 34.75 -39.35 -6.56
C ASP A 401 34.42 -38.53 -5.31
N ALA A 402 33.54 -37.52 -5.42
CA ALA A 402 33.14 -36.68 -4.29
C ALA A 402 32.28 -37.41 -3.28
N TYR A 403 31.46 -38.38 -3.71
CA TYR A 403 30.46 -39.02 -2.84
C TYR A 403 30.67 -40.52 -2.61
N ALA A 404 31.54 -41.21 -3.38
CA ALA A 404 31.71 -42.66 -3.28
C ALA A 404 32.18 -43.14 -1.91
N ASP A 405 33.02 -42.34 -1.25
CA ASP A 405 33.60 -42.66 0.07
C ASP A 405 33.08 -41.70 1.17
N ASP A 406 32.04 -40.88 0.89
CA ASP A 406 31.46 -39.99 1.89
C ASP A 406 30.58 -40.77 2.88
N PRO A 407 30.95 -40.83 4.16
CA PRO A 407 30.21 -41.59 5.16
C PRO A 407 28.81 -40.98 5.47
N ASN A 408 28.54 -39.72 5.07
CA ASN A 408 27.30 -39.01 5.28
C ASN A 408 26.38 -39.05 4.04
N ALA A 409 26.79 -39.83 3.01
CA ALA A 409 26.01 -39.97 1.78
C ALA A 409 25.69 -41.44 1.48
N TYR A 410 24.48 -41.67 0.93
CA TYR A 410 24.05 -42.97 0.39
C TYR A 410 24.19 -42.92 -1.13
N GLY A 411 25.07 -43.72 -1.68
CA GLY A 411 25.38 -43.72 -3.10
C GLY A 411 26.83 -43.37 -3.35
N PRO A 412 27.24 -42.87 -4.56
CA PRO A 412 26.36 -42.58 -5.71
C PRO A 412 25.71 -43.80 -6.35
N PHE A 413 24.47 -43.67 -6.74
CA PHE A 413 23.77 -44.68 -7.56
C PHE A 413 23.25 -44.02 -8.87
N ILE A 414 22.81 -44.87 -9.81
CA ILE A 414 22.28 -44.38 -11.08
C ILE A 414 20.75 -44.41 -11.01
N ASP A 415 20.16 -43.30 -11.33
CA ASP A 415 18.74 -43.12 -11.56
C ASP A 415 18.54 -42.47 -12.93
N ASP A 416 17.81 -43.18 -13.81
CA ASP A 416 17.72 -42.89 -15.25
C ASP A 416 19.14 -42.83 -15.90
N ASP A 417 19.57 -41.67 -16.41
CA ASP A 417 20.89 -41.48 -17.05
C ASP A 417 21.89 -40.71 -16.17
N ARG A 418 21.58 -40.49 -14.87
CA ARG A 418 22.32 -39.62 -13.96
C ARG A 418 22.86 -40.37 -12.74
N TYR A 419 23.94 -39.84 -12.19
CA TYR A 419 24.30 -40.17 -10.81
C TYR A 419 23.35 -39.40 -9.87
N VAL A 420 23.01 -40.09 -8.78
CA VAL A 420 22.24 -39.52 -7.66
C VAL A 420 22.90 -39.96 -6.37
N THR A 421 22.94 -39.07 -5.39
CA THR A 421 23.28 -39.43 -4.02
C THR A 421 22.19 -38.91 -3.08
N GLU A 422 21.95 -39.62 -1.99
CA GLU A 422 21.16 -39.12 -0.87
C GLU A 422 22.13 -38.73 0.23
N ARG A 423 22.06 -37.49 0.65
CA ARG A 423 22.95 -36.94 1.66
C ARG A 423 22.17 -36.45 2.87
N GLU A 424 22.85 -36.32 3.98
CA GLU A 424 22.24 -35.77 5.19
C GLU A 424 21.76 -34.34 4.95
N ARG A 425 20.53 -34.05 5.35
CA ARG A 425 19.91 -32.71 5.25
C ARG A 425 20.41 -31.85 6.39
N GLU A 426 20.75 -30.57 6.08
CA GLU A 426 21.22 -29.61 7.08
C GLU A 426 20.13 -29.35 8.15
N PHE A 427 18.86 -29.19 7.70
CA PHE A 427 17.73 -28.94 8.58
C PHE A 427 16.57 -29.89 8.28
N THR A 428 16.09 -30.58 9.29
CA THR A 428 14.92 -31.47 9.18
C THR A 428 13.63 -30.81 9.64
N THR A 429 13.68 -29.67 10.31
CA THR A 429 12.52 -28.89 10.76
C THR A 429 12.72 -27.42 10.45
N ALA A 430 11.61 -26.71 10.18
CA ALA A 430 11.62 -25.27 9.99
C ALA A 430 12.16 -24.54 11.23
N ARG A 431 11.81 -25.01 12.46
CA ARG A 431 12.35 -24.48 13.73
C ARG A 431 13.88 -24.47 13.73
N ALA A 432 14.49 -25.60 13.37
CA ALA A 432 15.96 -25.72 13.41
C ALA A 432 16.65 -24.72 12.45
N PHE A 433 16.05 -24.41 11.31
CA PHE A 433 16.55 -23.39 10.40
C PHE A 433 16.37 -21.99 10.99
N LEU A 434 15.18 -21.65 11.48
CA LEU A 434 14.85 -20.32 11.98
C LEU A 434 15.63 -19.95 13.26
N GLU A 435 15.99 -20.93 14.08
CA GLU A 435 16.80 -20.73 15.31
C GLU A 435 18.31 -20.84 15.07
N SER A 436 18.72 -21.00 13.80
CA SER A 436 20.14 -21.11 13.44
C SER A 436 20.72 -19.80 12.87
N ASP A 437 22.06 -19.70 12.87
CA ASP A 437 22.76 -18.58 12.22
C ASP A 437 22.45 -18.46 10.73
N ARG A 438 21.89 -19.51 10.08
CA ARG A 438 21.50 -19.54 8.67
C ARG A 438 20.28 -18.64 8.37
N LEU A 439 19.53 -18.25 9.38
CA LEU A 439 18.49 -17.22 9.24
C LEU A 439 19.10 -15.89 8.74
N PHE A 440 20.32 -15.58 9.13
CA PHE A 440 21.02 -14.35 8.75
C PHE A 440 21.72 -14.43 7.39
N ASP A 441 21.69 -15.58 6.72
CA ASP A 441 22.19 -15.75 5.36
C ASP A 441 21.15 -15.36 4.29
N VAL A 442 19.87 -15.16 4.69
CA VAL A 442 18.82 -14.73 3.76
C VAL A 442 18.79 -13.21 3.61
N ALA A 443 18.06 -12.72 2.59
CA ALA A 443 17.92 -11.28 2.36
C ALA A 443 17.03 -10.64 3.41
N LEU A 444 17.59 -9.90 4.36
CA LEU A 444 16.88 -9.16 5.40
C LEU A 444 16.92 -7.65 5.14
N GLY A 445 15.93 -6.92 5.65
CA GLY A 445 15.98 -5.46 5.77
C GLY A 445 17.02 -5.08 6.84
N THR A 446 17.76 -4.01 6.64
CA THR A 446 18.93 -3.67 7.48
C THR A 446 18.55 -3.45 8.96
N HIS A 447 17.46 -2.75 9.22
CA HIS A 447 17.01 -2.51 10.60
C HIS A 447 16.34 -3.75 11.20
N VAL A 448 15.60 -4.52 10.39
CA VAL A 448 15.03 -5.81 10.79
C VAL A 448 16.15 -6.80 11.14
N GLU A 449 17.21 -6.90 10.33
CA GLU A 449 18.36 -7.74 10.63
C GLU A 449 19.04 -7.35 11.96
N THR A 450 19.12 -6.03 12.23
CA THR A 450 19.69 -5.53 13.48
C THR A 450 18.83 -5.94 14.67
N ALA A 451 17.51 -5.74 14.61
CA ALA A 451 16.57 -6.13 15.66
C ALA A 451 16.58 -7.65 15.90
N LEU A 452 16.57 -8.46 14.83
CA LEU A 452 16.66 -9.93 14.94
C LEU A 452 17.99 -10.40 15.58
N LYS A 453 19.10 -9.69 15.38
CA LYS A 453 20.40 -10.01 16.01
C LYS A 453 20.43 -9.64 17.49
N GLU A 454 19.59 -8.70 17.93
CA GLU A 454 19.46 -8.37 19.34
C GLU A 454 18.66 -9.44 20.07
N GLU A 455 17.42 -9.67 19.65
CA GLU A 455 16.55 -10.72 20.23
C GLU A 455 15.40 -11.04 19.26
N TYR A 456 15.04 -12.30 19.14
CA TYR A 456 13.81 -12.74 18.49
C TYR A 456 13.33 -14.08 19.05
N GLU A 457 12.07 -14.37 18.82
CA GLU A 457 11.45 -15.64 19.18
C GLU A 457 10.84 -16.31 17.94
N ALA A 458 11.11 -17.60 17.75
CA ALA A 458 10.50 -18.42 16.73
C ALA A 458 9.31 -19.21 17.31
N LEU A 459 8.10 -18.78 17.00
CA LEU A 459 6.84 -19.42 17.41
C LEU A 459 6.40 -20.39 16.30
N ILE A 460 6.05 -21.64 16.64
CA ILE A 460 5.70 -22.66 15.64
C ILE A 460 4.51 -23.49 16.09
N GLY A 461 3.56 -23.71 15.17
CA GLY A 461 2.35 -24.45 15.46
C GLY A 461 1.46 -23.71 16.47
N GLU A 462 1.14 -24.37 17.57
CA GLU A 462 0.28 -23.80 18.62
C GLU A 462 0.95 -22.62 19.37
N ASP A 463 2.29 -22.51 19.34
CA ASP A 463 3.02 -21.41 20.00
C ASP A 463 2.59 -20.03 19.48
N VAL A 464 2.07 -19.95 18.22
CA VAL A 464 1.60 -18.69 17.61
C VAL A 464 0.41 -18.05 18.36
N THR A 465 -0.23 -18.77 19.27
CA THR A 465 -1.24 -18.21 20.19
C THR A 465 -0.68 -17.06 21.05
N ALA A 466 0.64 -17.02 21.26
CA ALA A 466 1.32 -15.92 21.94
C ALA A 466 1.19 -14.55 21.21
N LEU A 467 0.76 -14.53 19.93
CA LEU A 467 0.52 -13.31 19.17
C LEU A 467 -0.87 -12.71 19.38
N LEU A 468 -1.80 -13.46 19.97
CA LEU A 468 -3.21 -13.04 20.09
C LEU A 468 -3.43 -11.72 20.84
N PRO A 469 -2.69 -11.41 21.93
CA PRO A 469 -2.92 -10.17 22.66
C PRO A 469 -2.70 -8.91 21.79
N GLU A 470 -1.71 -8.94 20.90
CA GLU A 470 -1.33 -7.80 20.06
C GLU A 470 -1.96 -7.89 18.66
N PHE A 471 -2.10 -9.09 18.10
CA PHE A 471 -2.46 -9.30 16.70
C PHE A 471 -3.70 -10.17 16.47
N GLY A 472 -4.59 -10.27 17.47
CA GLY A 472 -5.81 -11.08 17.34
C GLY A 472 -6.68 -10.73 16.13
N THR A 473 -6.88 -9.44 15.85
CA THR A 473 -7.61 -8.94 14.66
C THR A 473 -6.84 -9.23 13.36
N ALA A 474 -5.54 -8.97 13.31
CA ALA A 474 -4.72 -9.26 12.13
C ALA A 474 -4.67 -10.75 11.81
N LEU A 475 -4.66 -11.61 12.83
CA LEU A 475 -4.76 -13.06 12.66
C LEU A 475 -6.17 -13.48 12.20
N ALA A 476 -7.24 -12.80 12.64
CA ALA A 476 -8.58 -13.04 12.12
C ALA A 476 -8.64 -12.77 10.62
N THR A 477 -8.19 -11.60 10.17
CA THR A 477 -8.08 -11.26 8.74
C THR A 477 -7.20 -12.25 7.98
N TYR A 478 -6.11 -12.73 8.59
CA TYR A 478 -5.24 -13.72 7.93
C TYR A 478 -5.92 -15.07 7.73
N PHE A 479 -6.62 -15.60 8.74
CA PHE A 479 -7.20 -16.94 8.69
C PHE A 479 -8.57 -17.00 8.01
N ASP A 480 -9.31 -15.90 7.98
CA ASP A 480 -10.59 -15.75 7.25
C ASP A 480 -10.53 -14.49 6.36
N PRO A 481 -9.71 -14.53 5.28
CA PRO A 481 -9.48 -13.37 4.44
C PRO A 481 -10.70 -13.05 3.57
N GLU A 482 -11.04 -11.76 3.53
CA GLU A 482 -11.97 -11.17 2.58
C GLU A 482 -11.21 -10.43 1.46
N PRO A 483 -11.86 -10.16 0.31
CA PRO A 483 -11.24 -9.47 -0.82
C PRO A 483 -10.60 -8.12 -0.49
#